data_ba7c825a610d7fc8f4c860b1d1d9f070
#
_entry.id   ba7c825a610d7fc8f4c860b1d1d9f070
#
_cell.length_a   1.000
_cell.length_b   1.000
_cell.length_c   1.000
_cell.angle_alpha   90.00
_cell.angle_beta   90.00
_cell.angle_gamma   90.00
#
_symmetry.space_group_name_H-M   'P 1'
#
loop_
_entity.id
_entity.type
_entity.pdbx_description
1 polymer ?
#
loop_
_entity_poly.entity_id
_entity_poly.type
_entity_poly.pdbx_seq_one_letter_code
_entity_poly.pdbx_strand_id
1 'polypeptide(L)'
;MKNRNRLISHLRTSFCALVIVGALLALPRAEASGPPLPARGEFFACFKYAAPPRQVGENVIIMFNISGTLTDTFTGSFVGTELDVVHRDGSITKHGSFVFTGSVTGRSGTGTLHVTFEGIGNAVTGHEVLRAVGREGTGALAGVHVEVTVEGDVGAPEPGCNFSGSGTYSGQILSAP
;
A
#
# COMPACT_ATOMS: atom_id res chain seq x y z
N MET A 1 18.82 -84.50 -15.96
CA MET A 1 19.84 -83.96 -15.06
C MET A 1 19.53 -82.46 -14.87
N LYS A 2 18.78 -82.13 -13.92
CA LYS A 2 18.93 -81.75 -12.52
C LYS A 2 19.39 -80.30 -12.34
N ASN A 3 18.38 -79.43 -12.18
CA ASN A 3 18.23 -78.31 -11.23
C ASN A 3 19.50 -77.62 -10.71
N ARG A 4 19.70 -76.40 -11.15
CA ARG A 4 20.36 -75.29 -10.39
C ARG A 4 19.94 -73.94 -10.97
N ASN A 5 18.87 -73.37 -10.54
CA ASN A 5 18.58 -71.94 -10.67
C ASN A 5 17.30 -71.58 -9.89
N ARG A 6 17.40 -71.58 -8.57
CA ARG A 6 16.46 -70.93 -7.66
C ARG A 6 17.27 -70.47 -6.44
N LEU A 7 17.83 -69.29 -6.48
CA LEU A 7 18.27 -68.58 -5.27
C LEU A 7 18.87 -67.18 -5.63
N ILE A 8 18.21 -66.36 -6.33
CA ILE A 8 18.52 -64.92 -6.38
C ILE A 8 17.21 -64.18 -6.74
N SER A 9 16.29 -64.02 -5.80
CA SER A 9 15.11 -63.12 -6.03
C SER A 9 14.50 -62.53 -4.76
N HIS A 10 15.23 -62.44 -3.64
CA HIS A 10 14.69 -61.89 -2.39
C HIS A 10 15.53 -60.77 -1.77
N LEU A 11 16.32 -60.01 -2.54
CA LEU A 11 17.14 -58.91 -1.99
C LEU A 11 17.00 -57.59 -2.73
N ARG A 12 15.83 -57.22 -3.20
CA ARG A 12 15.63 -55.92 -3.87
C ARG A 12 14.36 -55.12 -3.45
N THR A 13 13.73 -55.46 -2.33
CA THR A 13 12.48 -54.77 -1.93
C THR A 13 12.51 -54.12 -0.54
N SER A 14 13.71 -53.82 0.01
CA SER A 14 13.77 -53.17 1.35
C SER A 14 14.54 -51.86 1.44
N PHE A 15 14.77 -51.16 0.34
CA PHE A 15 15.52 -49.88 0.39
C PHE A 15 14.75 -48.64 -0.04
N CYS A 16 13.46 -48.73 -0.35
CA CYS A 16 12.66 -47.57 -0.76
C CYS A 16 11.73 -46.97 0.31
N ALA A 17 11.72 -47.45 1.54
CA ALA A 17 10.77 -47.02 2.57
C ALA A 17 11.33 -46.01 3.60
N LEU A 18 12.61 -45.60 3.50
CA LEU A 18 13.22 -44.77 4.56
C LEU A 18 13.57 -43.31 4.15
N VAL A 19 13.15 -42.85 2.98
CA VAL A 19 13.47 -41.46 2.50
C VAL A 19 12.28 -40.50 2.60
N ILE A 20 11.08 -40.94 2.92
CA ILE A 20 9.88 -40.07 2.92
C ILE A 20 9.60 -39.40 4.28
N VAL A 21 10.25 -39.76 5.37
CA VAL A 21 9.97 -39.18 6.71
C VAL A 21 10.75 -37.89 7.00
N GLY A 22 11.77 -37.56 6.21
CA GLY A 22 12.62 -36.38 6.45
C GLY A 22 12.14 -35.05 5.86
N ALA A 23 11.15 -35.03 4.98
CA ALA A 23 10.77 -33.83 4.22
C ALA A 23 9.55 -33.05 4.81
N LEU A 24 8.97 -33.51 5.91
CA LEU A 24 7.77 -32.89 6.49
C LEU A 24 8.03 -31.89 7.62
N LEU A 25 9.28 -31.52 7.92
CA LEU A 25 9.61 -30.69 9.07
C LEU A 25 10.07 -29.25 8.72
N ALA A 26 10.01 -28.85 7.48
CA ALA A 26 10.34 -27.47 7.06
C ALA A 26 9.17 -26.79 6.35
N LEU A 27 7.97 -26.89 6.90
CA LEU A 27 6.95 -25.89 6.58
C LEU A 27 7.40 -24.57 7.24
N PRO A 28 7.61 -23.47 6.48
CA PRO A 28 7.83 -22.18 7.08
C PRO A 28 6.64 -21.94 8.02
N ARG A 29 6.91 -21.80 9.31
CA ARG A 29 5.91 -21.30 10.24
C ARG A 29 5.52 -19.94 9.68
N ALA A 30 4.25 -19.79 9.28
CA ALA A 30 3.67 -18.48 9.12
C ALA A 30 3.76 -17.82 10.50
N GLU A 31 4.72 -16.92 10.66
CA GLU A 31 4.82 -16.12 11.88
C GLU A 31 3.52 -15.33 11.96
N ALA A 32 2.81 -15.51 13.07
CA ALA A 32 1.58 -14.77 13.30
C ALA A 32 1.92 -13.27 13.30
N SER A 33 1.34 -12.52 12.38
CA SER A 33 1.41 -11.07 12.41
C SER A 33 0.91 -10.58 13.78
N GLY A 34 1.64 -9.67 14.41
CA GLY A 34 1.20 -9.05 15.66
C GLY A 34 -0.18 -8.38 15.48
N PRO A 35 -0.86 -8.03 16.57
CA PRO A 35 -2.14 -7.34 16.49
C PRO A 35 -1.97 -6.03 15.69
N PRO A 36 -2.99 -5.62 14.91
CA PRO A 36 -2.95 -4.36 14.18
C PRO A 36 -2.67 -3.18 15.12
N LEU A 37 -1.80 -2.27 14.70
CA LEU A 37 -1.49 -1.05 15.43
C LEU A 37 -2.29 0.12 14.85
N PRO A 38 -2.79 1.04 15.67
CA PRO A 38 -3.49 2.22 15.15
C PRO A 38 -2.54 3.10 14.34
N ALA A 39 -3.03 3.58 13.19
CA ALA A 39 -2.40 4.59 12.38
C ALA A 39 -3.27 5.84 12.38
N ARG A 40 -2.71 7.01 12.72
CA ARG A 40 -3.41 8.29 12.73
C ARG A 40 -2.44 9.45 12.60
N GLY A 41 -2.93 10.57 12.09
CA GLY A 41 -2.15 11.79 11.99
C GLY A 41 -2.79 12.78 11.05
N GLU A 42 -2.02 13.80 10.70
CA GLU A 42 -2.44 14.86 9.80
C GLU A 42 -1.64 14.78 8.48
N PHE A 43 -2.22 15.36 7.44
CA PHE A 43 -1.54 15.54 6.17
C PHE A 43 -1.67 16.97 5.67
N PHE A 44 -0.67 17.37 4.89
CA PHE A 44 -0.72 18.52 4.00
C PHE A 44 -0.33 18.05 2.59
N ALA A 45 -1.09 18.46 1.57
CA ALA A 45 -0.86 18.13 0.18
C ALA A 45 -0.83 19.38 -0.69
N CYS A 46 0.08 19.40 -1.65
CA CYS A 46 0.20 20.39 -2.72
C CYS A 46 -0.12 19.70 -4.04
N PHE A 47 -1.08 20.22 -4.78
CA PHE A 47 -1.52 19.73 -6.08
C PHE A 47 -1.03 20.65 -7.17
N LYS A 48 -0.33 20.12 -8.17
CA LYS A 48 0.10 20.85 -9.36
C LYS A 48 -0.43 20.14 -10.60
N TYR A 49 -1.04 20.88 -11.51
CA TYR A 49 -1.47 20.30 -12.77
C TYR A 49 -0.30 19.58 -13.47
N ALA A 50 -0.46 18.29 -13.77
CA ALA A 50 0.48 17.52 -14.59
C ALA A 50 0.26 17.80 -16.09
N ALA A 51 -0.99 18.15 -16.46
CA ALA A 51 -1.41 18.57 -17.78
C ALA A 51 -2.64 19.49 -17.65
N PRO A 52 -2.97 20.30 -18.66
CA PRO A 52 -4.21 21.08 -18.66
C PRO A 52 -5.44 20.19 -18.48
N PRO A 53 -6.44 20.60 -17.67
CA PRO A 53 -7.71 19.90 -17.55
C PRO A 53 -8.36 19.65 -18.90
N ARG A 54 -8.99 18.46 -19.06
CA ARG A 54 -9.57 18.03 -20.32
C ARG A 54 -11.04 17.67 -20.16
N GLN A 55 -11.90 18.29 -21.00
CA GLN A 55 -13.31 17.91 -21.09
C GLN A 55 -13.48 16.59 -21.84
N VAL A 56 -14.23 15.66 -21.26
CA VAL A 56 -14.61 14.37 -21.87
C VAL A 56 -16.10 14.13 -21.62
N GLY A 57 -16.92 14.39 -22.63
CA GLY A 57 -18.38 14.42 -22.45
C GLY A 57 -18.79 15.51 -21.45
N GLU A 58 -19.54 15.13 -20.43
CA GLU A 58 -19.95 16.04 -19.35
C GLU A 58 -18.96 16.11 -18.17
N ASN A 59 -17.89 15.29 -18.20
CA ASN A 59 -16.89 15.24 -17.15
C ASN A 59 -15.66 16.07 -17.48
N VAL A 60 -14.94 16.54 -16.45
CA VAL A 60 -13.62 17.12 -16.58
C VAL A 60 -12.60 16.17 -15.95
N ILE A 61 -11.59 15.82 -16.73
CA ILE A 61 -10.48 14.99 -16.25
C ILE A 61 -9.31 15.89 -15.91
N ILE A 62 -8.79 15.75 -14.70
CA ILE A 62 -7.67 16.51 -14.18
C ILE A 62 -6.59 15.56 -13.70
N MET A 63 -5.35 15.80 -14.12
CA MET A 63 -4.19 15.06 -13.63
C MET A 63 -3.31 15.98 -12.80
N PHE A 64 -2.94 15.53 -11.62
CA PHE A 64 -2.05 16.26 -10.72
C PHE A 64 -0.75 15.49 -10.47
N ASN A 65 0.34 16.24 -10.34
CA ASN A 65 1.48 15.85 -9.54
C ASN A 65 1.19 16.29 -8.10
N ILE A 66 1.28 15.38 -7.15
CA ILE A 66 1.03 15.66 -5.75
C ILE A 66 2.33 15.55 -4.94
N SER A 67 2.47 16.40 -3.94
CA SER A 67 3.53 16.32 -2.95
C SER A 67 3.02 16.82 -1.61
N GLY A 68 3.60 16.38 -0.52
CA GLY A 68 3.13 16.81 0.79
C GLY A 68 3.88 16.16 1.94
N THR A 69 3.30 16.29 3.13
CA THR A 69 3.83 15.76 4.38
C THR A 69 2.78 15.02 5.18
N LEU A 70 3.22 14.04 5.94
CA LEU A 70 2.45 13.36 6.97
C LEU A 70 3.10 13.61 8.33
N THR A 71 2.30 13.69 9.38
CA THR A 71 2.75 13.81 10.78
C THR A 71 2.18 12.69 11.65
N ASP A 72 2.64 12.60 12.88
CA ASP A 72 2.26 11.64 13.91
C ASP A 72 2.73 10.20 13.63
N THR A 73 1.82 9.24 13.36
CA THR A 73 2.20 7.84 13.19
C THR A 73 3.21 7.67 12.05
N PHE A 74 3.00 8.36 10.94
CA PHE A 74 3.95 8.48 9.84
C PHE A 74 4.49 9.92 9.83
N THR A 75 5.80 10.09 9.90
CA THR A 75 6.43 11.42 9.85
C THR A 75 7.40 11.48 8.67
N GLY A 76 7.08 12.34 7.70
CA GLY A 76 7.89 12.48 6.49
C GLY A 76 7.15 13.16 5.36
N SER A 77 7.66 12.97 4.14
CA SER A 77 7.12 13.58 2.92
C SER A 77 6.65 12.54 1.92
N PHE A 78 5.82 12.96 0.98
CA PHE A 78 5.40 12.12 -0.13
C PHE A 78 5.42 12.87 -1.46
N VAL A 79 5.57 12.13 -2.54
CA VAL A 79 5.42 12.61 -3.92
C VAL A 79 4.68 11.55 -4.75
N GLY A 80 3.83 11.99 -5.66
CA GLY A 80 3.05 11.07 -6.47
C GLY A 80 2.19 11.75 -7.53
N THR A 81 1.15 11.04 -7.94
CA THR A 81 0.19 11.50 -8.95
C THR A 81 -1.24 11.19 -8.54
N GLU A 82 -2.16 12.02 -8.99
CA GLU A 82 -3.59 11.87 -8.79
C GLU A 82 -4.35 12.15 -10.08
N LEU A 83 -5.39 11.38 -10.32
CA LEU A 83 -6.36 11.55 -11.40
C LEU A 83 -7.72 11.84 -10.78
N ASP A 84 -8.28 12.98 -11.11
CA ASP A 84 -9.63 13.41 -10.74
C ASP A 84 -10.55 13.37 -11.94
N VAL A 85 -11.73 12.80 -11.74
CA VAL A 85 -12.85 12.90 -12.67
C VAL A 85 -13.94 13.74 -12.01
N VAL A 86 -14.06 15.00 -12.42
CA VAL A 86 -15.10 15.90 -11.94
C VAL A 86 -16.35 15.68 -12.77
N HIS A 87 -17.42 15.27 -12.13
CA HIS A 87 -18.71 15.02 -12.73
C HIS A 87 -19.57 16.29 -12.82
N ARG A 88 -20.57 16.28 -13.69
CA ARG A 88 -21.47 17.42 -13.90
C ARG A 88 -22.19 17.91 -12.63
N ASP A 89 -22.47 17.00 -11.70
CA ASP A 89 -23.12 17.31 -10.42
C ASP A 89 -22.16 17.86 -9.36
N GLY A 90 -20.88 18.03 -9.70
CA GLY A 90 -19.84 18.52 -8.79
C GLY A 90 -19.20 17.43 -7.92
N SER A 91 -19.63 16.17 -8.04
CA SER A 91 -18.91 15.08 -7.40
C SER A 91 -17.57 14.83 -8.11
N ILE A 92 -16.59 14.33 -7.38
CA ILE A 92 -15.27 13.99 -7.91
C ILE A 92 -14.97 12.54 -7.58
N THR A 93 -14.54 11.76 -8.57
CA THR A 93 -13.93 10.46 -8.35
C THR A 93 -12.42 10.64 -8.41
N LYS A 94 -11.71 10.14 -7.40
CA LYS A 94 -10.26 10.33 -7.21
C LYS A 94 -9.54 8.99 -7.20
N HIS A 95 -8.41 8.92 -7.89
CA HIS A 95 -7.49 7.78 -7.87
C HIS A 95 -6.06 8.29 -7.91
N GLY A 96 -5.18 7.66 -7.17
CA GLY A 96 -3.79 8.07 -7.23
C GLY A 96 -2.84 7.11 -6.54
N SER A 97 -1.58 7.49 -6.59
CA SER A 97 -0.53 6.81 -5.85
C SER A 97 0.59 7.77 -5.50
N PHE A 98 1.27 7.47 -4.41
CA PHE A 98 2.47 8.22 -4.02
C PHE A 98 3.50 7.30 -3.35
N VAL A 99 4.73 7.77 -3.32
CA VAL A 99 5.80 7.20 -2.50
C VAL A 99 5.99 8.09 -1.29
N PHE A 100 5.70 7.55 -0.12
CA PHE A 100 6.06 8.17 1.15
C PHE A 100 7.52 7.87 1.48
N THR A 101 8.23 8.86 2.02
CA THR A 101 9.59 8.73 2.53
C THR A 101 9.65 9.32 3.93
N GLY A 102 10.00 8.51 4.93
CA GLY A 102 10.00 8.97 6.32
C GLY A 102 10.13 7.83 7.31
N SER A 103 9.62 8.07 8.51
CA SER A 103 9.62 7.13 9.63
C SER A 103 8.20 6.74 10.04
N VAL A 104 8.09 5.64 10.78
CA VAL A 104 6.85 5.21 11.44
C VAL A 104 7.10 5.07 12.93
N THR A 105 6.16 5.50 13.74
CA THR A 105 6.23 5.40 15.20
C THR A 105 6.46 3.96 15.65
N GLY A 106 7.40 3.77 16.59
CA GLY A 106 7.76 2.45 17.10
C GLY A 106 8.84 1.71 16.34
N ARG A 107 9.33 2.26 15.20
CA ARG A 107 10.48 1.73 14.46
C ARG A 107 11.60 2.78 14.34
N SER A 108 12.84 2.36 14.48
CA SER A 108 14.00 3.24 14.31
C SER A 108 14.39 3.36 12.84
N GLY A 109 14.77 4.58 12.42
CA GLY A 109 15.24 4.87 11.06
C GLY A 109 14.12 5.32 10.11
N THR A 110 14.49 5.42 8.84
CA THR A 110 13.61 5.87 7.75
C THR A 110 13.49 4.80 6.67
N GLY A 111 12.49 4.94 5.84
CA GLY A 111 12.25 4.07 4.69
C GLY A 111 11.30 4.72 3.70
N THR A 112 10.91 3.96 2.68
CA THR A 112 9.88 4.35 1.73
C THR A 112 8.69 3.40 1.82
N LEU A 113 7.49 3.88 1.46
CA LEU A 113 6.27 3.08 1.37
C LEU A 113 5.51 3.50 0.11
N HIS A 114 5.16 2.54 -0.73
CA HIS A 114 4.29 2.80 -1.86
C HIS A 114 2.83 2.79 -1.41
N VAL A 115 2.10 3.85 -1.69
CA VAL A 115 0.70 4.04 -1.28
C VAL A 115 -0.15 4.26 -2.51
N THR A 116 -1.26 3.51 -2.61
CA THR A 116 -2.34 3.75 -3.57
C THR A 116 -3.56 4.25 -2.84
N PHE A 117 -4.34 5.11 -3.47
CA PHE A 117 -5.58 5.62 -2.89
C PHE A 117 -6.68 5.79 -3.93
N GLU A 118 -7.90 5.71 -3.44
CA GLU A 118 -9.11 5.97 -4.20
C GLU A 118 -10.15 6.61 -3.29
N GLY A 119 -11.07 7.37 -3.86
CA GLY A 119 -12.15 7.95 -3.08
C GLY A 119 -13.00 8.95 -3.86
N ILE A 120 -13.68 9.77 -3.09
CA ILE A 120 -14.61 10.76 -3.60
C ILE A 120 -14.32 12.12 -3.00
N GLY A 121 -14.63 13.16 -3.76
CA GLY A 121 -14.58 14.54 -3.33
C GLY A 121 -15.80 15.31 -3.84
N ASN A 122 -15.88 16.58 -3.46
CA ASN A 122 -16.90 17.49 -3.91
C ASN A 122 -16.27 18.83 -4.33
N ALA A 123 -16.44 19.20 -5.59
CA ALA A 123 -15.84 20.39 -6.17
C ALA A 123 -16.39 21.71 -5.59
N VAL A 124 -17.57 21.69 -4.96
CA VAL A 124 -18.20 22.88 -4.38
C VAL A 124 -17.70 23.14 -2.96
N THR A 125 -17.61 22.08 -2.15
CA THR A 125 -17.17 22.20 -0.76
C THR A 125 -15.66 22.03 -0.58
N GLY A 126 -14.98 21.37 -1.51
CA GLY A 126 -13.59 20.95 -1.38
C GLY A 126 -13.40 19.69 -0.54
N HIS A 127 -14.44 19.21 0.14
CA HIS A 127 -14.34 18.05 1.03
C HIS A 127 -14.06 16.77 0.27
N GLU A 128 -13.18 15.93 0.83
CA GLU A 128 -12.80 14.64 0.26
C GLU A 128 -12.68 13.55 1.33
N VAL A 129 -13.01 12.33 0.92
CA VAL A 129 -12.80 11.11 1.70
C VAL A 129 -12.16 10.06 0.82
N LEU A 130 -10.99 9.58 1.22
CA LEU A 130 -10.20 8.61 0.47
C LEU A 130 -9.91 7.38 1.33
N ARG A 131 -9.79 6.23 0.70
CA ARG A 131 -9.18 5.03 1.27
C ARG A 131 -7.77 4.90 0.70
N ALA A 132 -6.77 4.79 1.55
CA ALA A 132 -5.39 4.62 1.16
C ALA A 132 -4.80 3.31 1.70
N VAL A 133 -4.02 2.63 0.86
CA VAL A 133 -3.35 1.36 1.18
C VAL A 133 -1.87 1.49 0.87
N GLY A 134 -1.03 1.31 1.89
CA GLY A 134 0.43 1.32 1.75
C GLY A 134 1.01 -0.10 1.82
N ARG A 135 1.93 -0.38 0.90
CA ARG A 135 2.64 -1.66 0.75
C ARG A 135 4.05 -1.44 0.21
N GLU A 136 4.80 -2.52 0.05
CA GLU A 136 6.12 -2.53 -0.58
C GLU A 136 7.12 -1.57 0.10
N GLY A 137 7.09 -1.59 1.45
CA GLY A 137 7.98 -0.76 2.25
C GLY A 137 9.44 -1.17 2.14
N THR A 138 10.34 -0.19 2.27
CA THR A 138 11.80 -0.39 2.34
C THR A 138 12.36 0.20 3.62
N GLY A 139 13.60 -0.13 3.98
CA GLY A 139 14.26 0.39 5.17
C GLY A 139 13.45 0.10 6.44
N ALA A 140 13.22 1.11 7.29
CA ALA A 140 12.41 0.97 8.50
C ALA A 140 10.93 0.68 8.22
N LEU A 141 10.46 0.84 6.98
CA LEU A 141 9.10 0.54 6.55
C LEU A 141 8.96 -0.83 5.87
N ALA A 142 10.04 -1.63 5.80
CA ALA A 142 9.97 -2.98 5.24
C ALA A 142 8.93 -3.82 6.00
N GLY A 143 8.06 -4.53 5.25
CA GLY A 143 6.99 -5.35 5.79
C GLY A 143 5.81 -4.56 6.39
N VAL A 144 5.81 -3.23 6.33
CA VAL A 144 4.65 -2.42 6.72
C VAL A 144 3.56 -2.57 5.65
N HIS A 145 2.38 -2.91 6.12
CA HIS A 145 1.14 -2.82 5.36
C HIS A 145 0.20 -1.91 6.16
N VAL A 146 -0.27 -0.83 5.56
CA VAL A 146 -1.18 0.12 6.20
C VAL A 146 -2.45 0.29 5.40
N GLU A 147 -3.56 0.42 6.10
CA GLU A 147 -4.85 0.77 5.52
C GLU A 147 -5.46 1.89 6.36
N VAL A 148 -5.76 3.03 5.72
CA VAL A 148 -6.30 4.21 6.38
C VAL A 148 -7.41 4.85 5.55
N THR A 149 -8.33 5.50 6.24
CA THR A 149 -9.23 6.51 5.69
C THR A 149 -8.54 7.88 5.84
N VAL A 150 -8.57 8.67 4.78
CA VAL A 150 -8.09 10.04 4.73
C VAL A 150 -9.32 10.94 4.55
N GLU A 151 -9.45 11.96 5.38
CA GLU A 151 -10.55 12.91 5.33
C GLU A 151 -9.99 14.32 5.45
N GLY A 152 -10.38 15.22 4.55
CA GLY A 152 -9.87 16.58 4.52
C GLY A 152 -10.57 17.47 3.52
N ASP A 153 -9.99 18.65 3.37
CA ASP A 153 -10.52 19.67 2.48
C ASP A 153 -9.42 20.17 1.54
N VAL A 154 -9.78 20.27 0.25
CA VAL A 154 -8.96 20.93 -0.77
C VAL A 154 -9.32 22.41 -0.77
N GLY A 155 -8.34 23.25 -0.50
CA GLY A 155 -8.48 24.68 -0.35
C GLY A 155 -7.96 25.48 -1.55
N ALA A 156 -7.81 26.77 -1.31
CA ALA A 156 -7.36 27.75 -2.28
C ALA A 156 -5.90 27.48 -2.74
N PRO A 157 -5.48 28.06 -3.87
CA PRO A 157 -4.10 28.04 -4.31
C PRO A 157 -3.15 28.62 -3.26
N GLU A 158 -2.00 27.97 -3.08
CA GLU A 158 -0.88 28.49 -2.29
C GLU A 158 0.35 28.72 -3.16
N PRO A 159 1.32 29.50 -2.73
CA PRO A 159 2.55 29.73 -3.50
C PRO A 159 3.20 28.42 -3.92
N GLY A 160 3.24 28.17 -5.24
CA GLY A 160 3.82 26.96 -5.82
C GLY A 160 2.86 25.76 -5.96
N CYS A 161 1.59 25.87 -5.54
CA CYS A 161 0.55 24.87 -5.70
C CYS A 161 -0.64 25.44 -6.47
N ASN A 162 -1.27 24.67 -7.34
CA ASN A 162 -2.54 25.06 -7.95
C ASN A 162 -3.69 24.96 -6.94
N PHE A 163 -3.60 23.97 -6.05
CA PHE A 163 -4.46 23.79 -4.89
C PHE A 163 -3.64 23.26 -3.73
N SER A 164 -4.09 23.48 -2.50
CA SER A 164 -3.57 22.82 -1.31
C SER A 164 -4.68 22.02 -0.64
N GLY A 165 -4.32 20.97 0.05
CA GLY A 165 -5.24 20.14 0.83
C GLY A 165 -4.66 19.83 2.19
N SER A 166 -5.52 19.71 3.19
CA SER A 166 -5.13 19.30 4.53
C SER A 166 -6.25 18.54 5.21
N GLY A 167 -5.90 17.73 6.17
CA GLY A 167 -6.85 16.92 6.92
C GLY A 167 -6.17 15.88 7.76
N THR A 168 -6.89 14.80 8.06
CA THR A 168 -6.44 13.73 8.92
C THR A 168 -6.46 12.38 8.20
N TYR A 169 -5.65 11.45 8.69
CA TYR A 169 -5.76 10.05 8.32
C TYR A 169 -5.92 9.17 9.58
N SER A 170 -6.71 8.11 9.46
CA SER A 170 -6.93 7.16 10.54
C SER A 170 -7.17 5.75 10.02
N GLY A 171 -6.63 4.75 10.72
CA GLY A 171 -6.75 3.34 10.33
C GLY A 171 -5.80 2.43 11.07
N GLN A 172 -5.18 1.48 10.37
CA GLN A 172 -4.39 0.42 10.97
C GLN A 172 -3.10 0.13 10.21
N ILE A 173 -2.05 -0.17 10.96
CA ILE A 173 -0.84 -0.82 10.46
C ILE A 173 -0.99 -2.32 10.68
N LEU A 174 -0.95 -3.07 9.60
CA LEU A 174 -0.88 -4.52 9.56
C LEU A 174 0.59 -4.86 9.34
N SER A 175 1.35 -5.11 10.38
CA SER A 175 2.76 -5.50 10.24
C SER A 175 2.84 -6.95 9.82
N ALA A 176 3.56 -7.26 8.74
CA ALA A 176 4.17 -8.56 8.62
C ALA A 176 5.28 -8.66 9.68
N PRO A 177 5.45 -9.81 10.31
CA PRO A 177 6.50 -10.05 11.29
C PRO A 177 7.89 -9.89 10.69
#